data_9eec670f12450d0dcdac380094f93daa
#
_entry.id   9eec670f12450d0dcdac380094f93daa
#
_cell.length_a   1.000
_cell.length_b   1.000
_cell.length_c   1.000
_cell.angle_alpha   90.00
_cell.angle_beta   90.00
_cell.angle_gamma   90.00
#
_symmetry.space_group_name_H-M   'P 1'
#
loop_
_entity.id
_entity.type
_entity.pdbx_description
1 polymer ?
#
loop_
_entity_poly.entity_id
_entity_poly.type
_entity_poly.pdbx_seq_one_letter_code
_entity_poly.pdbx_strand_id
1 'polypeptide(L)'
;RIIMNKDSLIGEAKKEVLKMVSDGYVAPVKKKWPAMGQEAQGMIYAEMFNMSGGGYIPKHMEKIAKRAIYCMSGGEARSGQLVSEEYCMKLEREAFVDLWKTEETQKMAEHIMNTGKPLLI
;
A
#
# COMPACT_ATOMS: atom_id res chain seq x y z
N ARG A 1 -21.38 10.97 -6.07
CA ARG A 1 -22.75 10.43 -6.16
C ARG A 1 -22.89 9.21 -5.27
N ILE A 2 -23.95 9.11 -4.46
CA ILE A 2 -24.25 7.97 -3.58
C ILE A 2 -25.40 7.18 -4.22
N ILE A 3 -25.23 5.86 -4.34
CA ILE A 3 -26.24 4.94 -4.86
C ILE A 3 -26.67 4.03 -3.71
N MET A 4 -27.90 4.23 -3.23
CA MET A 4 -28.45 3.51 -2.07
C MET A 4 -28.86 2.07 -2.38
N ASN A 5 -29.27 1.80 -3.63
CA ASN A 5 -29.66 0.46 -4.05
C ASN A 5 -28.45 -0.28 -4.66
N LYS A 6 -27.98 -1.31 -3.98
CA LYS A 6 -26.86 -2.13 -4.40
C LYS A 6 -27.06 -2.81 -5.76
N ASP A 7 -28.28 -3.25 -6.05
CA ASP A 7 -28.61 -3.97 -7.29
C ASP A 7 -28.53 -3.06 -8.52
N SER A 8 -28.74 -1.74 -8.34
CA SER A 8 -28.66 -0.75 -9.42
C SER A 8 -27.24 -0.20 -9.64
N LEU A 9 -26.27 -0.54 -8.78
CA LEU A 9 -24.92 0.06 -8.76
C LEU A 9 -24.22 -0.05 -10.12
N ILE A 10 -24.19 -1.25 -10.71
CA ILE A 10 -23.52 -1.49 -11.99
C ILE A 10 -24.21 -0.76 -13.14
N GLY A 11 -25.57 -0.76 -13.13
CA GLY A 11 -26.33 -0.04 -14.14
C GLY A 11 -26.09 1.47 -14.09
N GLU A 12 -26.05 2.05 -12.91
CA GLU A 12 -25.76 3.48 -12.73
C GLU A 12 -24.30 3.83 -13.05
N ALA A 13 -23.34 2.96 -12.68
CA ALA A 13 -21.95 3.13 -13.06
C ALA A 13 -21.78 3.12 -14.59
N LYS A 14 -22.44 2.20 -15.29
CA LYS A 14 -22.44 2.14 -16.76
C LYS A 14 -23.01 3.41 -17.39
N LYS A 15 -24.12 3.93 -16.88
CA LYS A 15 -24.70 5.19 -17.36
C LYS A 15 -23.74 6.36 -17.19
N GLU A 16 -23.06 6.44 -16.02
CA GLU A 16 -22.10 7.50 -15.75
C GLU A 16 -20.89 7.43 -16.69
N VAL A 17 -20.34 6.23 -16.93
CA VAL A 17 -19.23 6.04 -17.88
C VAL A 17 -19.65 6.46 -19.30
N LEU A 18 -20.83 6.05 -19.77
CA LEU A 18 -21.33 6.44 -21.09
C LEU A 18 -21.50 7.95 -21.21
N LYS A 19 -21.99 8.59 -20.13
CA LYS A 19 -22.09 10.05 -20.06
C LYS A 19 -20.72 10.70 -20.13
N MET A 20 -19.74 10.23 -19.33
CA MET A 20 -18.37 10.77 -19.40
C MET A 20 -17.76 10.66 -20.80
N VAL A 21 -18.00 9.55 -21.51
CA VAL A 21 -17.55 9.37 -22.89
C VAL A 21 -18.22 10.38 -23.81
N SER A 22 -19.55 10.58 -23.71
CA SER A 22 -20.28 11.55 -24.53
C SER A 22 -19.86 13.01 -24.26
N ASP A 23 -19.49 13.29 -23.02
CA ASP A 23 -19.02 14.61 -22.57
C ASP A 23 -17.53 14.89 -22.96
N GLY A 24 -16.89 13.94 -23.67
CA GLY A 24 -15.51 14.08 -24.14
C GLY A 24 -14.45 13.88 -23.05
N TYR A 25 -14.70 12.99 -22.10
CA TYR A 25 -13.72 12.68 -21.05
C TYR A 25 -12.34 12.34 -21.62
N VAL A 26 -11.34 13.03 -21.11
CA VAL A 26 -9.93 12.76 -21.37
C VAL A 26 -9.28 12.27 -20.07
N ALA A 27 -8.61 11.12 -20.13
CA ALA A 27 -7.92 10.58 -18.97
C ALA A 27 -6.81 11.54 -18.50
N PRO A 28 -6.63 11.75 -17.19
CA PRO A 28 -5.57 12.60 -16.67
C PRO A 28 -4.19 12.05 -17.04
N VAL A 29 -3.26 12.95 -17.29
CA VAL A 29 -1.85 12.58 -17.53
C VAL A 29 -1.30 11.96 -16.25
N LYS A 30 -0.74 10.75 -16.35
CA LYS A 30 -0.11 10.07 -15.24
C LYS A 30 1.09 10.86 -14.74
N LYS A 31 1.04 11.28 -13.48
CA LYS A 31 2.12 12.03 -12.85
C LYS A 31 3.20 11.06 -12.34
N LYS A 32 4.43 11.57 -12.34
CA LYS A 32 5.56 10.96 -11.63
C LYS A 32 5.93 11.85 -10.46
N TRP A 33 6.49 11.29 -9.42
CA TRP A 33 6.96 12.04 -8.26
C TRP A 33 8.37 11.61 -7.85
N PRO A 34 9.14 12.49 -7.20
CA PRO A 34 10.48 12.17 -6.75
C PRO A 34 10.44 11.14 -5.60
N ALA A 35 11.20 10.07 -5.74
CA ALA A 35 11.41 9.09 -4.68
C ALA A 35 12.19 9.72 -3.53
N MET A 36 11.90 9.32 -2.28
CA MET A 36 12.70 9.71 -1.12
C MET A 36 14.07 9.01 -1.10
N GLY A 37 14.14 7.80 -1.67
CA GLY A 37 15.39 7.06 -1.84
C GLY A 37 15.86 6.30 -0.61
N GLN A 38 17.00 5.63 -0.76
CA GLN A 38 17.57 4.72 0.26
C GLN A 38 18.05 5.45 1.53
N GLU A 39 18.47 6.71 1.42
CA GLU A 39 18.90 7.50 2.57
C GLU A 39 17.75 7.70 3.57
N ALA A 40 16.59 8.09 3.06
CA ALA A 40 15.38 8.22 3.90
C ALA A 40 14.93 6.86 4.48
N GLN A 41 15.05 5.79 3.71
CA GLN A 41 14.78 4.44 4.21
C GLN A 41 15.68 4.09 5.39
N GLY A 42 16.99 4.34 5.28
CA GLY A 42 17.97 4.05 6.33
C GLY A 42 17.65 4.73 7.65
N MET A 43 17.26 6.00 7.59
CA MET A 43 16.86 6.76 8.78
C MET A 43 15.65 6.13 9.47
N ILE A 44 14.62 5.79 8.71
CA ILE A 44 13.39 5.23 9.27
C ILE A 44 13.61 3.78 9.73
N TYR A 45 14.44 3.01 9.04
CA TYR A 45 14.81 1.65 9.49
C TYR A 45 15.55 1.65 10.83
N ALA A 46 16.42 2.62 11.06
CA ALA A 46 17.08 2.78 12.36
C ALA A 46 16.07 3.05 13.47
N GLU A 47 15.07 3.90 13.21
CA GLU A 47 14.00 4.18 14.17
C GLU A 47 13.13 2.94 14.44
N MET A 48 12.74 2.20 13.40
CA MET A 48 11.99 0.95 13.56
C MET A 48 12.77 -0.09 14.35
N PHE A 49 14.08 -0.18 14.13
CA PHE A 49 14.96 -1.06 14.90
C PHE A 49 14.99 -0.66 16.39
N ASN A 50 15.11 0.63 16.68
CA ASN A 50 15.08 1.15 18.06
C ASN A 50 13.74 0.86 18.75
N MET A 51 12.62 1.09 18.05
CA MET A 51 11.28 0.80 18.57
C MET A 51 11.09 -0.70 18.87
N SER A 52 11.55 -1.55 17.99
CA SER A 52 11.49 -3.02 18.18
C SER A 52 12.42 -3.47 19.32
N GLY A 53 13.64 -2.95 19.37
CA GLY A 53 14.62 -3.22 20.43
C GLY A 53 14.16 -2.72 21.79
N GLY A 54 13.45 -1.60 21.84
CA GLY A 54 12.84 -1.06 23.07
C GLY A 54 11.53 -1.74 23.47
N GLY A 55 11.04 -2.70 22.70
CA GLY A 55 9.79 -3.42 22.98
C GLY A 55 8.51 -2.62 22.72
N TYR A 56 8.60 -1.51 21.98
CA TYR A 56 7.44 -0.68 21.64
C TYR A 56 6.60 -1.27 20.50
N ILE A 57 7.27 -2.05 19.61
CA ILE A 57 6.59 -2.78 18.54
C ILE A 57 7.12 -4.23 18.47
N PRO A 58 6.26 -5.22 18.14
CA PRO A 58 6.68 -6.58 17.89
C PRO A 58 7.64 -6.69 16.69
N LYS A 59 8.49 -7.72 16.68
CA LYS A 59 9.46 -7.93 15.59
C LYS A 59 8.83 -8.12 14.22
N HIS A 60 7.66 -8.76 14.16
CA HIS A 60 6.97 -8.92 12.88
C HIS A 60 6.39 -7.59 12.38
N MET A 61 5.91 -6.73 13.28
CA MET A 61 5.48 -5.38 12.92
C MET A 61 6.64 -4.53 12.38
N GLU A 62 7.85 -4.66 12.93
CA GLU A 62 9.06 -4.04 12.37
C GLU A 62 9.29 -4.49 10.90
N LYS A 63 9.15 -5.79 10.63
CA LYS A 63 9.29 -6.35 9.28
C LYS A 63 8.25 -5.79 8.31
N ILE A 64 6.99 -5.71 8.74
CA ILE A 64 5.90 -5.11 7.94
C ILE A 64 6.20 -3.64 7.67
N ALA A 65 6.57 -2.87 8.70
CA ALA A 65 6.88 -1.45 8.58
C ALA A 65 8.04 -1.20 7.60
N LYS A 66 9.12 -1.98 7.69
CA LYS A 66 10.25 -1.89 6.76
C LYS A 66 9.82 -2.12 5.30
N ARG A 67 8.94 -3.10 5.05
CA ARG A 67 8.42 -3.34 3.69
C ARG A 67 7.53 -2.20 3.20
N ALA A 68 6.67 -1.65 4.06
CA ALA A 68 5.85 -0.49 3.73
C ALA A 68 6.71 0.74 3.40
N ILE A 69 7.72 1.02 4.21
CA ILE A 69 8.66 2.13 4.01
C ILE A 69 9.42 1.96 2.69
N TYR A 70 9.89 0.75 2.37
CA TYR A 70 10.53 0.45 1.10
C TYR A 70 9.65 0.82 -0.09
N CYS A 71 8.38 0.43 -0.07
CA CYS A 71 7.43 0.77 -1.13
C CYS A 71 7.18 2.29 -1.21
N MET A 72 6.93 2.94 -0.08
CA MET A 72 6.60 4.37 0.00
C MET A 72 7.77 5.27 -0.42
N SER A 73 8.99 4.86 -0.16
CA SER A 73 10.19 5.63 -0.51
C SER A 73 10.66 5.45 -1.96
N GLY A 74 10.04 4.53 -2.70
CA GLY A 74 10.38 4.25 -4.09
C GLY A 74 11.35 3.09 -4.29
N GLY A 75 11.45 2.17 -3.33
CA GLY A 75 12.27 0.96 -3.45
C GLY A 75 13.77 1.28 -3.63
N GLU A 76 14.36 0.75 -4.70
CA GLU A 76 15.78 0.97 -5.05
C GLU A 76 16.03 2.31 -5.78
N ALA A 77 15.00 3.13 -5.96
CA ALA A 77 15.17 4.42 -6.63
C ALA A 77 16.07 5.35 -5.78
N ARG A 78 16.90 6.14 -6.46
CA ARG A 78 17.72 7.15 -5.81
C ARG A 78 16.85 8.33 -5.34
N SER A 79 17.31 9.04 -4.33
CA SER A 79 16.67 10.29 -3.88
C SER A 79 16.48 11.26 -5.06
N GLY A 80 15.26 11.77 -5.22
CA GLY A 80 14.89 12.65 -6.33
C GLY A 80 14.60 11.96 -7.67
N GLN A 81 14.87 10.67 -7.83
CA GLN A 81 14.52 9.93 -9.05
C GLN A 81 13.01 9.88 -9.22
N LEU A 82 12.53 10.21 -10.43
CA LEU A 82 11.10 10.19 -10.74
C LEU A 82 10.58 8.75 -10.88
N VAL A 83 9.60 8.39 -10.06
CA VAL A 83 8.91 7.11 -10.08
C VAL A 83 7.47 7.26 -10.53
N SER A 84 6.91 6.23 -11.15
CA SER A 84 5.51 6.20 -11.58
C SER A 84 4.65 5.42 -10.59
N GLU A 85 3.33 5.62 -10.66
CA GLU A 85 2.35 4.86 -9.89
C GLU A 85 2.46 3.35 -10.14
N GLU A 86 2.61 2.95 -11.41
CA GLU A 86 2.76 1.54 -11.75
C GLU A 86 3.98 0.90 -11.10
N TYR A 87 5.09 1.65 -11.02
CA TYR A 87 6.29 1.18 -10.35
C TYR A 87 6.04 0.97 -8.85
N CYS A 88 5.41 1.93 -8.17
CA CYS A 88 5.08 1.82 -6.75
C CYS A 88 4.09 0.67 -6.49
N MET A 89 3.05 0.54 -7.30
CA MET A 89 2.10 -0.59 -7.21
C MET A 89 2.76 -1.95 -7.45
N LYS A 90 3.80 -2.02 -8.27
CA LYS A 90 4.60 -3.24 -8.42
C LYS A 90 5.33 -3.58 -7.13
N LEU A 91 6.00 -2.60 -6.52
CA LEU A 91 6.70 -2.79 -5.24
C LEU A 91 5.73 -3.24 -4.13
N GLU A 92 4.57 -2.63 -4.03
CA GLU A 92 3.54 -3.01 -3.06
C GLU A 92 3.07 -4.46 -3.23
N ARG A 93 2.82 -4.89 -4.47
CA ARG A 93 2.44 -6.28 -4.77
C ARG A 93 3.53 -7.27 -4.35
N GLU A 94 4.78 -6.98 -4.69
CA GLU A 94 5.91 -7.81 -4.33
C GLU A 94 6.06 -7.89 -2.81
N ALA A 95 5.98 -6.76 -2.11
CA ALA A 95 6.03 -6.70 -0.66
C ALA A 95 4.87 -7.46 0.01
N PHE A 96 3.65 -7.30 -0.53
CA PHE A 96 2.49 -8.03 -0.03
C PHE A 96 2.67 -9.55 -0.17
N VAL A 97 3.10 -10.03 -1.35
CA VAL A 97 3.32 -11.47 -1.58
C VAL A 97 4.42 -12.01 -0.66
N ASP A 98 5.50 -11.27 -0.46
CA ASP A 98 6.59 -11.67 0.42
C ASP A 98 6.14 -11.74 1.90
N LEU A 99 5.37 -10.77 2.35
CA LEU A 99 4.82 -10.78 3.71
C LEU A 99 3.78 -11.91 3.90
N TRP A 100 2.95 -12.14 2.89
CA TRP A 100 1.91 -13.17 2.93
C TRP A 100 2.49 -14.60 3.04
N LYS A 101 3.71 -14.82 2.55
CA LYS A 101 4.41 -16.11 2.71
C LYS A 101 4.85 -16.39 4.14
N THR A 102 4.82 -15.40 5.03
CA THR A 102 5.25 -15.58 6.43
C THR A 102 4.10 -16.13 7.28
N GLU A 103 4.43 -17.04 8.17
CA GLU A 103 3.48 -17.69 9.07
C GLU A 103 2.79 -16.67 10.00
N GLU A 104 3.55 -15.67 10.46
CA GLU A 104 3.06 -14.60 11.32
C GLU A 104 1.97 -13.77 10.63
N THR A 105 2.19 -13.37 9.36
CA THR A 105 1.16 -12.63 8.60
C THR A 105 -0.10 -13.46 8.40
N GLN A 106 0.03 -14.76 8.13
CA GLN A 106 -1.12 -15.65 7.98
C GLN A 106 -1.90 -15.78 9.29
N LYS A 107 -1.20 -15.95 10.42
CA LYS A 107 -1.83 -15.97 11.75
C LYS A 107 -2.55 -14.66 12.08
N MET A 108 -1.95 -13.51 11.73
CA MET A 108 -2.60 -12.21 11.92
C MET A 108 -3.89 -12.09 11.09
N ALA A 109 -3.84 -12.52 9.81
CA ALA A 109 -5.01 -12.50 8.94
C ALA A 109 -6.12 -13.43 9.43
N GLU A 110 -5.79 -14.66 9.81
CA GLU A 110 -6.73 -15.62 10.38
C GLU A 110 -7.38 -15.08 11.66
N HIS A 111 -6.58 -14.48 12.53
CA HIS A 111 -7.09 -13.87 13.76
C HIS A 111 -8.09 -12.74 13.48
N ILE A 112 -7.78 -11.84 12.54
CA ILE A 112 -8.70 -10.77 12.17
C ILE A 112 -9.99 -11.32 11.58
N MET A 113 -9.91 -12.33 10.72
CA MET A 113 -11.10 -12.95 10.13
C MET A 113 -12.00 -13.61 11.18
N ASN A 114 -11.41 -14.25 12.20
CA ASN A 114 -12.15 -14.96 13.23
C ASN A 114 -12.69 -14.06 14.35
N THR A 115 -11.98 -12.97 14.67
CA THR A 115 -12.29 -12.15 15.86
C THR A 115 -12.69 -10.71 15.54
N GLY A 116 -12.43 -10.23 14.32
CA GLY A 116 -12.58 -8.82 13.94
C GLY A 116 -11.56 -7.88 14.61
N LYS A 117 -10.54 -8.41 15.31
CA LYS A 117 -9.54 -7.63 16.04
C LYS A 117 -8.14 -7.89 15.51
N PRO A 118 -7.23 -6.88 15.52
CA PRO A 118 -5.84 -7.09 15.13
C PRO A 118 -5.11 -7.97 16.15
N LEU A 119 -4.21 -8.82 15.64
CA LEU A 119 -3.22 -9.55 16.44
C LEU A 119 -1.87 -8.89 16.24
N LEU A 120 -1.21 -8.52 17.33
CA LEU A 120 0.14 -7.90 17.30
C LEU A 120 1.17 -8.95 17.76
N ILE A 121 2.03 -9.38 16.85
CA ILE A 121 3.07 -10.39 17.07
C ILE A 121 4.41 -9.97 16.45
#